data_75aa939af5efa7d6c26807a589da19d7
#
_entry.id   75aa939af5efa7d6c26807a589da19d7
#
_cell.length_a   1.000
_cell.length_b   1.000
_cell.length_c   1.000
_cell.angle_alpha   90.00
_cell.angle_beta   90.00
_cell.angle_gamma   90.00
#
_symmetry.space_group_name_H-M   'P 1'
#
loop_
_entity.id
_entity.type
_entity.pdbx_description
1 polymer ?
#
loop_
_entity_poly.entity_id
_entity_poly.type
_entity_poly.pdbx_seq_one_letter_code
_entity_poly.pdbx_strand_id
1 'polypeptide(L)'
;MKKGRHFLLFIFLVTCISRVPLWGQYFTVGDDPGKAKWRQIKTENYIFIYPEEIDSLARRYATHFETNRARILEPLDINPKRIPVVFHPYYTRSNGVVTWAPKRVDIFTTPPAYENTSEPWDVNVSIHESRHIGQVSHFEKGVWKVLYPLIGEQSTGIGVGLYPSKAFLEGDAVIAETELTNAGRGRNADFLQYMRAAYLNGDYRDWDKWNFGSYKYYTPDHYVIGYIINTAVRQISENYFYPSD
;
A
#
# COMPACT_ATOMS: atom_id res chain seq x y z
N MET A 1 -17.76 -41.25 22.35
CA MET A 1 -16.28 -41.14 22.39
C MET A 1 -15.63 -40.52 21.13
N LYS A 2 -16.19 -40.62 19.91
CA LYS A 2 -15.58 -40.03 18.70
C LYS A 2 -15.61 -38.48 18.66
N LYS A 3 -16.69 -37.84 19.12
CA LYS A 3 -16.83 -36.36 19.09
C LYS A 3 -15.80 -35.62 19.98
N GLY A 4 -15.43 -36.16 21.15
CA GLY A 4 -14.44 -35.53 22.01
C GLY A 4 -13.01 -35.59 21.45
N ARG A 5 -12.72 -36.60 20.64
CA ARG A 5 -11.39 -36.76 19.99
C ARG A 5 -11.18 -35.72 18.87
N HIS A 6 -12.22 -35.38 18.14
CA HIS A 6 -12.13 -34.31 17.12
C HIS A 6 -12.04 -32.92 17.76
N PHE A 7 -12.71 -32.71 18.90
CA PHE A 7 -12.61 -31.45 19.63
C PHE A 7 -11.22 -31.24 20.23
N LEU A 8 -10.61 -32.29 20.81
CA LEU A 8 -9.25 -32.25 21.31
C LEU A 8 -8.20 -32.07 20.19
N LEU A 9 -8.43 -32.70 19.03
CA LEU A 9 -7.59 -32.51 17.85
C LEU A 9 -7.68 -31.07 17.31
N PHE A 10 -8.88 -30.49 17.31
CA PHE A 10 -9.11 -29.10 16.92
C PHE A 10 -8.41 -28.12 17.88
N ILE A 11 -8.53 -28.33 19.21
CA ILE A 11 -7.82 -27.52 20.20
C ILE A 11 -6.32 -27.66 20.04
N PHE A 12 -5.81 -28.88 19.82
CA PHE A 12 -4.38 -29.12 19.56
C PHE A 12 -3.88 -28.42 18.29
N LEU A 13 -4.64 -28.48 17.21
CA LEU A 13 -4.33 -27.77 15.98
C LEU A 13 -4.31 -26.24 16.18
N VAL A 14 -5.31 -25.69 16.87
CA VAL A 14 -5.40 -24.27 17.18
C VAL A 14 -4.22 -23.83 18.08
N THR A 15 -3.84 -24.63 19.07
CA THR A 15 -2.67 -24.34 19.94
C THR A 15 -1.35 -24.51 19.23
N CYS A 16 -1.23 -25.39 18.23
CA CYS A 16 -0.05 -25.49 17.39
C CYS A 16 0.08 -24.30 16.43
N ILE A 17 -1.05 -23.84 15.85
CA ILE A 17 -1.08 -22.65 14.98
C ILE A 17 -0.74 -21.38 15.81
N SER A 18 -1.18 -21.29 17.06
CA SER A 18 -0.88 -20.13 17.93
C SER A 18 0.59 -20.04 18.36
N ARG A 19 1.38 -21.09 18.14
CA ARG A 19 2.84 -21.09 18.39
C ARG A 19 3.69 -20.75 17.17
N VAL A 20 3.08 -20.65 15.99
CA VAL A 20 3.76 -20.00 14.86
C VAL A 20 3.84 -18.53 15.24
N PRO A 21 5.04 -17.94 15.42
CA PRO A 21 5.15 -16.51 15.60
C PRO A 21 4.51 -15.91 14.34
N LEU A 22 3.32 -15.38 14.47
CA LEU A 22 2.74 -14.47 13.51
C LEU A 22 3.65 -13.25 13.55
N TRP A 23 4.68 -13.28 12.72
CA TRP A 23 5.49 -12.12 12.43
C TRP A 23 4.53 -11.13 11.77
N GLY A 24 3.83 -10.36 12.60
CA GLY A 24 3.16 -9.16 12.12
C GLY A 24 4.18 -8.35 11.33
N GLN A 25 3.74 -7.45 10.48
CA GLN A 25 4.65 -6.55 9.80
C GLN A 25 5.51 -5.82 10.85
N TYR A 26 6.62 -6.44 11.24
CA TYR A 26 7.65 -5.80 12.02
C TYR A 26 8.43 -4.88 11.09
N PHE A 27 7.84 -3.71 10.84
CA PHE A 27 8.69 -2.61 10.45
C PHE A 27 9.47 -2.21 11.69
N THR A 28 10.78 -2.17 11.59
CA THR A 28 11.65 -1.54 12.57
C THR A 28 11.38 -0.02 12.55
N VAL A 29 10.22 0.36 13.05
CA VAL A 29 9.90 1.71 13.46
C VAL A 29 10.19 1.75 14.94
N GLY A 30 11.15 2.48 15.38
CA GLY A 30 11.49 2.51 16.80
C GLY A 30 12.83 3.14 17.07
N ASP A 31 13.50 3.59 16.01
CA ASP A 31 14.78 4.26 16.11
C ASP A 31 14.62 5.79 16.25
N ASP A 32 13.38 6.28 16.44
CA ASP A 32 13.16 7.69 16.74
C ASP A 32 13.73 8.02 18.13
N PRO A 33 14.38 9.20 18.27
CA PRO A 33 14.99 9.57 19.53
C PRO A 33 13.97 9.57 20.69
N GLY A 34 14.27 8.85 21.76
CA GLY A 34 13.37 8.73 22.93
C GLY A 34 13.06 10.07 23.62
N LYS A 35 13.83 11.13 23.36
CA LYS A 35 13.61 12.49 23.85
C LYS A 35 12.80 13.37 22.91
N ALA A 36 12.39 12.88 21.74
CA ALA A 36 11.59 13.64 20.79
C ALA A 36 10.26 14.06 21.45
N LYS A 37 9.91 15.30 21.26
CA LYS A 37 8.64 15.85 21.72
C LYS A 37 7.58 15.66 20.66
N TRP A 38 6.71 14.69 20.89
CA TRP A 38 5.64 14.34 19.95
C TRP A 38 4.45 15.28 20.07
N ARG A 39 3.90 15.67 18.93
CA ARG A 39 2.67 16.43 18.78
C ARG A 39 1.68 15.69 17.89
N GLN A 40 0.42 16.15 17.89
CA GLN A 40 -0.59 15.61 16.99
C GLN A 40 -1.49 16.72 16.41
N ILE A 41 -1.89 16.52 15.16
CA ILE A 41 -2.94 17.27 14.46
C ILE A 41 -4.08 16.29 14.19
N LYS A 42 -5.30 16.64 14.61
CA LYS A 42 -6.51 15.88 14.29
C LYS A 42 -7.27 16.61 13.20
N THR A 43 -7.44 15.95 12.08
CA THR A 43 -8.29 16.41 10.98
C THR A 43 -9.57 15.57 10.91
N GLU A 44 -10.38 15.78 9.90
CA GLU A 44 -11.60 14.99 9.71
C GLU A 44 -11.30 13.49 9.56
N ASN A 45 -10.31 13.16 8.74
CA ASN A 45 -10.05 11.78 8.32
C ASN A 45 -8.76 11.16 8.86
N TYR A 46 -7.88 11.97 9.48
CA TYR A 46 -6.56 11.53 9.93
C TYR A 46 -6.20 12.03 11.32
N ILE A 47 -5.24 11.35 11.95
CA ILE A 47 -4.54 11.80 13.16
C ILE A 47 -3.06 11.80 12.84
N PHE A 48 -2.49 12.96 12.56
CA PHE A 48 -1.07 13.09 12.26
C PHE A 48 -0.27 13.18 13.56
N ILE A 49 0.71 12.31 13.72
CA ILE A 49 1.58 12.20 14.91
C ILE A 49 3.00 12.46 14.44
N TYR A 50 3.67 13.45 15.03
CA TYR A 50 4.95 13.93 14.53
C TYR A 50 5.80 14.59 15.62
N PRO A 51 7.14 14.60 15.49
CA PRO A 51 8.02 15.39 16.35
C PRO A 51 7.84 16.89 16.12
N GLU A 52 7.88 17.66 17.22
CA GLU A 52 7.61 19.11 17.23
C GLU A 52 8.41 19.90 16.19
N GLU A 53 9.65 19.52 15.92
CA GLU A 53 10.54 20.20 14.99
C GLU A 53 10.08 20.17 13.52
N ILE A 54 9.18 19.26 13.14
CA ILE A 54 8.65 19.17 11.78
C ILE A 54 7.19 19.65 11.66
N ASP A 55 6.71 20.50 12.58
CA ASP A 55 5.31 20.97 12.60
C ASP A 55 4.86 21.55 11.26
N SER A 56 5.66 22.41 10.63
CA SER A 56 5.34 22.98 9.32
C SER A 56 5.21 21.90 8.22
N LEU A 57 6.13 20.94 8.20
CA LEU A 57 6.10 19.85 7.26
C LEU A 57 4.88 18.94 7.48
N ALA A 58 4.58 18.60 8.74
CA ALA A 58 3.43 17.78 9.09
C ALA A 58 2.10 18.42 8.67
N ARG A 59 1.95 19.74 8.79
CA ARG A 59 0.77 20.47 8.30
C ARG A 59 0.65 20.42 6.78
N ARG A 60 1.76 20.50 6.06
CA ARG A 60 1.77 20.38 4.60
C ARG A 60 1.31 18.98 4.16
N TYR A 61 1.82 17.91 4.78
CA TYR A 61 1.33 16.56 4.58
C TYR A 61 -0.17 16.43 4.88
N ALA A 62 -0.62 16.99 6.02
CA ALA A 62 -2.02 16.94 6.41
C ALA A 62 -2.93 17.57 5.34
N THR A 63 -2.49 18.67 4.74
CA THR A 63 -3.20 19.30 3.61
C THR A 63 -3.28 18.36 2.41
N HIS A 64 -2.18 17.73 2.01
CA HIS A 64 -2.16 16.81 0.86
C HIS A 64 -3.04 15.59 1.08
N PHE A 65 -2.96 14.97 2.26
CA PHE A 65 -3.79 13.82 2.61
C PHE A 65 -5.28 14.15 2.56
N GLU A 66 -5.72 15.28 3.14
CA GLU A 66 -7.14 15.65 3.15
C GLU A 66 -7.64 16.12 1.78
N THR A 67 -6.87 16.95 1.08
CA THR A 67 -7.30 17.52 -0.21
C THR A 67 -7.50 16.47 -1.28
N ASN A 68 -6.62 15.48 -1.33
CA ASN A 68 -6.65 14.44 -2.37
C ASN A 68 -7.53 13.24 -2.00
N ARG A 69 -7.93 13.11 -0.74
CA ARG A 69 -8.63 11.92 -0.22
C ARG A 69 -9.83 11.48 -1.07
N ALA A 70 -10.74 12.39 -1.35
CA ALA A 70 -11.97 12.05 -2.07
C ALA A 70 -11.66 11.48 -3.46
N ARG A 71 -10.81 12.15 -4.23
CA ARG A 71 -10.41 11.73 -5.59
C ARG A 71 -9.67 10.39 -5.61
N ILE A 72 -8.89 10.09 -4.55
CA ILE A 72 -8.14 8.84 -4.44
C ILE A 72 -9.06 7.67 -4.12
N LEU A 73 -10.07 7.88 -3.28
CA LEU A 73 -10.92 6.82 -2.73
C LEU A 73 -12.20 6.59 -3.54
N GLU A 74 -12.66 7.60 -4.29
CA GLU A 74 -13.86 7.50 -5.14
C GLU A 74 -13.86 6.27 -6.06
N PRO A 75 -12.78 5.98 -6.82
CA PRO A 75 -12.76 4.80 -7.69
C PRO A 75 -12.79 3.46 -6.94
N LEU A 76 -12.53 3.46 -5.63
CA LEU A 76 -12.58 2.27 -4.78
C LEU A 76 -13.93 2.10 -4.08
N ASP A 77 -14.84 3.06 -4.18
CA ASP A 77 -16.15 3.06 -3.49
C ASP A 77 -16.01 2.73 -1.98
N ILE A 78 -15.07 3.42 -1.32
CA ILE A 78 -14.79 3.16 0.08
C ILE A 78 -14.55 4.46 0.85
N ASN A 79 -15.04 4.49 2.09
CA ASN A 79 -14.77 5.58 3.04
C ASN A 79 -14.16 5.03 4.32
N PRO A 80 -12.83 4.95 4.41
CA PRO A 80 -12.12 4.46 5.59
C PRO A 80 -12.39 5.32 6.82
N LYS A 81 -12.41 4.70 7.99
CA LYS A 81 -12.43 5.41 9.26
C LYS A 81 -11.14 6.22 9.42
N ARG A 82 -11.18 7.21 10.34
CA ARG A 82 -10.00 8.01 10.70
C ARG A 82 -8.81 7.11 11.06
N ILE A 83 -7.65 7.38 10.45
CA ILE A 83 -6.43 6.58 10.60
C ILE A 83 -5.27 7.43 11.12
N PRO A 84 -4.40 6.89 12.01
CA PRO A 84 -3.15 7.54 12.40
C PRO A 84 -2.16 7.58 11.24
N VAL A 85 -1.45 8.70 11.10
CA VAL A 85 -0.29 8.88 10.21
C VAL A 85 0.88 9.33 11.08
N VAL A 86 1.92 8.52 11.16
CA VAL A 86 3.10 8.76 12.01
C VAL A 86 4.27 9.16 11.14
N PHE A 87 4.94 10.25 11.50
CA PHE A 87 6.10 10.75 10.76
C PHE A 87 7.40 10.40 11.45
N HIS A 88 8.36 9.93 10.65
CA HIS A 88 9.69 9.49 11.05
C HIS A 88 10.76 10.34 10.34
N PRO A 89 11.15 11.52 10.87
CA PRO A 89 12.08 12.43 10.21
C PRO A 89 13.56 12.08 10.43
N TYR A 90 13.86 11.15 11.31
CA TYR A 90 15.24 10.86 11.73
C TYR A 90 15.92 9.77 10.91
N TYR A 91 15.30 9.35 9.83
CA TYR A 91 15.81 8.29 8.96
C TYR A 91 16.36 8.85 7.67
N THR A 92 17.40 8.18 7.15
CA THR A 92 17.99 8.48 5.83
C THR A 92 17.29 7.78 4.67
N ARG A 93 16.44 6.79 4.97
CA ARG A 93 15.63 6.11 3.96
C ARG A 93 14.36 6.90 3.66
N SER A 94 13.91 6.79 2.42
CA SER A 94 12.62 7.27 1.97
C SER A 94 11.64 6.10 1.88
N ASN A 95 10.48 6.22 2.52
CA ASN A 95 9.43 5.20 2.41
C ASN A 95 8.10 5.74 2.93
N GLY A 96 7.00 5.17 2.44
CA GLY A 96 5.69 5.21 3.05
C GLY A 96 5.19 3.77 3.25
N VAL A 97 4.38 3.53 4.27
CA VAL A 97 3.85 2.20 4.55
C VAL A 97 2.49 2.27 5.22
N VAL A 98 1.49 1.64 4.63
CA VAL A 98 0.23 1.36 5.31
C VAL A 98 0.32 0.02 6.04
N THR A 99 0.22 0.07 7.36
CA THR A 99 0.21 -1.11 8.22
C THR A 99 -1.23 -1.47 8.59
N TRP A 100 -1.62 -2.74 8.48
CA TRP A 100 -2.98 -3.19 8.82
C TRP A 100 -3.17 -3.51 10.32
N ALA A 101 -2.07 -3.82 11.05
CA ALA A 101 -2.13 -4.19 12.47
C ALA A 101 -0.86 -3.79 13.24
N PRO A 102 -0.91 -2.78 14.14
CA PRO A 102 -2.02 -1.85 14.32
C PRO A 102 -2.19 -0.95 13.09
N LYS A 103 -3.44 -0.65 12.72
CA LYS A 103 -3.73 0.11 11.51
C LYS A 103 -3.21 1.53 11.61
N ARG A 104 -2.26 1.89 10.76
CA ARG A 104 -1.67 3.22 10.65
C ARG A 104 -0.93 3.39 9.33
N VAL A 105 -0.49 4.60 9.07
CA VAL A 105 0.48 4.92 8.02
C VAL A 105 1.77 5.41 8.69
N ASP A 106 2.89 4.85 8.29
CA ASP A 106 4.23 5.32 8.70
C ASP A 106 4.87 6.06 7.51
N ILE A 107 5.27 7.31 7.69
CA ILE A 107 5.89 8.15 6.67
C ILE A 107 7.31 8.52 7.07
N PHE A 108 8.28 8.10 6.28
CA PHE A 108 9.67 8.55 6.36
C PHE A 108 9.81 9.81 5.52
N THR A 109 10.09 10.94 6.18
CA THR A 109 9.96 12.26 5.55
C THR A 109 11.12 12.64 4.64
N THR A 110 12.24 11.88 4.67
CA THR A 110 13.39 12.10 3.77
C THR A 110 12.97 11.73 2.35
N PRO A 111 13.13 12.66 1.36
CA PRO A 111 12.87 12.33 -0.03
C PRO A 111 13.81 11.24 -0.54
N PRO A 112 13.41 10.42 -1.52
CA PRO A 112 14.31 9.47 -2.16
C PRO A 112 15.46 10.19 -2.88
N ALA A 113 16.64 9.59 -2.82
CA ALA A 113 17.84 10.15 -3.46
C ALA A 113 17.75 10.10 -5.00
N TYR A 114 16.99 9.14 -5.51
CA TYR A 114 16.74 8.97 -6.95
C TYR A 114 15.24 8.82 -7.13
N GLU A 115 14.60 9.87 -7.59
CA GLU A 115 13.18 9.81 -7.94
C GLU A 115 12.99 9.82 -9.45
N ASN A 116 12.15 8.93 -9.90
CA ASN A 116 11.68 8.91 -11.28
C ASN A 116 10.43 9.78 -11.45
N THR A 117 10.31 10.84 -10.66
CA THR A 117 9.18 11.77 -10.71
C THR A 117 9.63 13.17 -10.28
N SER A 118 9.10 14.21 -10.92
CA SER A 118 9.32 15.60 -10.53
C SER A 118 8.32 16.08 -9.46
N GLU A 119 7.43 15.22 -9.00
CA GLU A 119 6.48 15.53 -7.94
C GLU A 119 7.21 15.61 -6.59
N PRO A 120 6.93 16.64 -5.75
CA PRO A 120 7.46 16.68 -4.39
C PRO A 120 7.08 15.42 -3.59
N TRP A 121 8.04 14.92 -2.79
CA TRP A 121 7.87 13.66 -2.04
C TRP A 121 6.62 13.62 -1.18
N ASP A 122 6.33 14.70 -0.48
CA ASP A 122 5.14 14.80 0.39
C ASP A 122 3.82 14.72 -0.39
N VAL A 123 3.77 15.21 -1.61
CA VAL A 123 2.61 15.05 -2.50
C VAL A 123 2.52 13.60 -2.98
N ASN A 124 3.60 13.08 -3.55
CA ASN A 124 3.64 11.74 -4.13
C ASN A 124 3.27 10.67 -3.11
N VAL A 125 3.98 10.62 -1.95
CA VAL A 125 3.74 9.60 -0.93
C VAL A 125 2.36 9.72 -0.27
N SER A 126 1.82 10.94 -0.12
CA SER A 126 0.48 11.11 0.44
C SER A 126 -0.61 10.51 -0.46
N ILE A 127 -0.48 10.66 -1.77
CA ILE A 127 -1.40 10.05 -2.75
C ILE A 127 -1.25 8.53 -2.74
N HIS A 128 -0.02 8.05 -2.83
CA HIS A 128 0.30 6.62 -2.86
C HIS A 128 -0.24 5.89 -1.64
N GLU A 129 0.10 6.34 -0.43
CA GLU A 129 -0.33 5.70 0.80
C GLU A 129 -1.84 5.85 1.04
N SER A 130 -2.45 6.96 0.61
CA SER A 130 -3.91 7.10 0.68
C SER A 130 -4.63 6.07 -0.20
N ARG A 131 -4.05 5.70 -1.35
CA ARG A 131 -4.58 4.63 -2.18
C ARG A 131 -4.52 3.29 -1.46
N HIS A 132 -3.40 2.97 -0.80
CA HIS A 132 -3.27 1.77 0.03
C HIS A 132 -4.23 1.75 1.22
N ILE A 133 -4.51 2.89 1.86
CA ILE A 133 -5.54 2.98 2.90
C ILE A 133 -6.89 2.49 2.34
N GLY A 134 -7.25 2.93 1.14
CA GLY A 134 -8.48 2.50 0.48
C GLY A 134 -8.47 0.99 0.20
N GLN A 135 -7.43 0.49 -0.41
CA GLN A 135 -7.26 -0.93 -0.76
C GLN A 135 -7.36 -1.84 0.49
N VAL A 136 -6.62 -1.52 1.55
CA VAL A 136 -6.62 -2.29 2.81
C VAL A 136 -7.99 -2.24 3.47
N SER A 137 -8.70 -1.12 3.38
CA SER A 137 -10.02 -0.96 4.01
C SER A 137 -11.13 -1.82 3.37
N HIS A 138 -10.94 -2.32 2.15
CA HIS A 138 -11.84 -3.31 1.57
C HIS A 138 -11.85 -4.61 2.38
N PHE A 139 -10.72 -4.98 2.98
CA PHE A 139 -10.60 -6.18 3.82
C PHE A 139 -11.12 -5.99 5.26
N GLU A 140 -11.76 -4.85 5.55
CA GLU A 140 -12.50 -4.63 6.81
C GLU A 140 -13.99 -4.95 6.65
N LYS A 141 -14.43 -5.44 5.49
CA LYS A 141 -15.81 -5.76 5.14
C LYS A 141 -16.00 -7.27 4.93
N GLY A 142 -17.26 -7.70 4.76
CA GLY A 142 -17.59 -9.08 4.40
C GLY A 142 -17.10 -10.11 5.41
N VAL A 143 -16.57 -11.21 4.93
CA VAL A 143 -16.05 -12.33 5.73
C VAL A 143 -14.94 -11.92 6.70
N TRP A 144 -14.09 -10.97 6.32
CA TRP A 144 -12.99 -10.47 7.13
C TRP A 144 -13.50 -9.76 8.40
N LYS A 145 -14.62 -9.03 8.29
CA LYS A 145 -15.29 -8.41 9.43
C LYS A 145 -15.81 -9.45 10.41
N VAL A 146 -16.24 -10.61 9.94
CA VAL A 146 -16.70 -11.72 10.80
C VAL A 146 -15.54 -12.33 11.60
N LEU A 147 -14.33 -12.34 11.04
CA LEU A 147 -13.13 -12.84 11.72
C LEU A 147 -12.54 -11.83 12.72
N TYR A 148 -12.86 -10.55 12.58
CA TYR A 148 -12.32 -9.48 13.42
C TYR A 148 -12.49 -9.70 14.94
N PRO A 149 -13.63 -10.16 15.48
CA PRO A 149 -13.78 -10.45 16.91
C PRO A 149 -12.85 -11.54 17.45
N LEU A 150 -12.36 -12.42 16.58
CA LEU A 150 -11.50 -13.56 16.93
C LEU A 150 -10.01 -13.21 16.90
N ILE A 151 -9.58 -12.48 15.88
CA ILE A 151 -8.17 -12.22 15.58
C ILE A 151 -7.83 -10.74 15.37
N GLY A 152 -8.79 -9.84 15.62
CA GLY A 152 -8.59 -8.40 15.49
C GLY A 152 -8.21 -7.95 14.08
N GLU A 153 -7.38 -6.93 14.00
CA GLU A 153 -6.88 -6.35 12.73
C GLU A 153 -6.08 -7.35 11.88
N GLN A 154 -5.64 -8.48 12.43
CA GLN A 154 -4.96 -9.54 11.66
C GLN A 154 -5.89 -10.18 10.62
N SER A 155 -7.21 -10.11 10.79
CA SER A 155 -8.18 -10.54 9.78
C SER A 155 -7.98 -9.80 8.45
N THR A 156 -7.70 -8.51 8.51
CA THR A 156 -7.36 -7.68 7.35
C THR A 156 -6.06 -8.15 6.68
N GLY A 157 -5.04 -8.48 7.50
CA GLY A 157 -3.77 -9.00 6.99
C GLY A 157 -3.91 -10.32 6.23
N ILE A 158 -4.77 -11.22 6.68
CA ILE A 158 -5.08 -12.46 5.95
C ILE A 158 -5.73 -12.12 4.60
N GLY A 159 -6.70 -11.20 4.58
CA GLY A 159 -7.34 -10.75 3.36
C GLY A 159 -6.35 -10.19 2.34
N VAL A 160 -5.48 -9.27 2.78
CA VAL A 160 -4.43 -8.69 1.94
C VAL A 160 -3.45 -9.77 1.43
N GLY A 161 -3.07 -10.74 2.29
CA GLY A 161 -2.15 -11.82 1.91
C GLY A 161 -2.72 -12.84 0.92
N LEU A 162 -4.05 -12.99 0.88
CA LEU A 162 -4.75 -13.85 -0.09
C LEU A 162 -5.13 -13.12 -1.38
N TYR A 163 -4.96 -11.82 -1.42
CA TYR A 163 -5.29 -11.00 -2.60
C TYR A 163 -4.22 -11.19 -3.70
N PRO A 164 -4.59 -10.93 -4.97
CA PRO A 164 -3.65 -11.03 -6.07
C PRO A 164 -2.44 -10.14 -5.85
N SER A 165 -1.32 -10.61 -6.27
CA SER A 165 0.05 -10.18 -6.03
C SER A 165 0.25 -8.71 -5.63
N LYS A 166 1.33 -8.42 -4.92
CA LYS A 166 1.79 -7.08 -4.57
C LYS A 166 1.81 -6.11 -5.79
N ALA A 167 2.07 -6.65 -6.99
CA ALA A 167 2.07 -5.88 -8.22
C ALA A 167 0.73 -5.16 -8.49
N PHE A 168 -0.41 -5.80 -8.21
CA PHE A 168 -1.71 -5.16 -8.41
C PHE A 168 -1.95 -4.03 -7.41
N LEU A 169 -1.57 -4.19 -6.15
CA LEU A 169 -1.74 -3.16 -5.13
C LEU A 169 -0.87 -1.94 -5.43
N GLU A 170 0.41 -2.17 -5.70
CA GLU A 170 1.37 -1.10 -5.96
C GLU A 170 1.13 -0.43 -7.32
N GLY A 171 0.82 -1.21 -8.34
CA GLY A 171 0.50 -0.68 -9.67
C GLY A 171 -0.73 0.23 -9.68
N ASP A 172 -1.75 -0.11 -8.91
CA ASP A 172 -2.94 0.74 -8.75
C ASP A 172 -2.63 2.04 -7.99
N ALA A 173 -1.72 2.00 -7.00
CA ALA A 173 -1.25 3.21 -6.34
C ALA A 173 -0.43 4.12 -7.29
N VAL A 174 0.40 3.53 -8.16
CA VAL A 174 1.11 4.30 -9.22
C VAL A 174 0.15 4.90 -10.24
N ILE A 175 -0.97 4.24 -10.55
CA ILE A 175 -2.01 4.83 -11.38
C ILE A 175 -2.60 6.07 -10.70
N ALA A 176 -2.92 5.98 -9.40
CA ALA A 176 -3.45 7.12 -8.66
C ALA A 176 -2.48 8.32 -8.67
N GLU A 177 -1.17 8.09 -8.46
CA GLU A 177 -0.16 9.15 -8.60
C GLU A 177 -0.18 9.78 -9.99
N THR A 178 -0.28 8.95 -11.03
CA THR A 178 -0.19 9.37 -12.42
C THR A 178 -1.43 10.14 -12.88
N GLU A 179 -2.61 9.73 -12.43
CA GLU A 179 -3.88 10.36 -12.78
C GLU A 179 -4.12 11.67 -12.02
N LEU A 180 -3.70 11.73 -10.76
CA LEU A 180 -4.00 12.86 -9.87
C LEU A 180 -2.94 13.96 -9.88
N THR A 181 -1.76 13.71 -10.50
CA THR A 181 -0.69 14.69 -10.64
C THR A 181 -0.25 14.85 -12.10
N ASN A 182 0.53 15.88 -12.37
CA ASN A 182 1.13 16.08 -13.68
C ASN A 182 2.49 15.39 -13.84
N ALA A 183 2.97 14.71 -12.80
CA ALA A 183 4.33 14.20 -12.71
C ALA A 183 4.45 12.80 -12.06
N GLY A 184 3.36 12.06 -11.91
CA GLY A 184 3.38 10.70 -11.37
C GLY A 184 4.26 9.74 -12.17
N ARG A 185 4.77 8.68 -11.51
CA ARG A 185 5.76 7.74 -12.07
C ARG A 185 5.39 7.17 -13.45
N GLY A 186 4.12 6.91 -13.70
CA GLY A 186 3.65 6.41 -15.01
C GLY A 186 3.86 7.37 -16.20
N ARG A 187 4.15 8.66 -15.93
CA ARG A 187 4.51 9.65 -16.95
C ARG A 187 6.01 9.69 -17.26
N ASN A 188 6.81 9.05 -16.44
CA ASN A 188 8.25 9.06 -16.61
C ASN A 188 8.70 8.00 -17.63
N ALA A 189 9.49 8.41 -18.61
CA ALA A 189 10.02 7.51 -19.63
C ALA A 189 10.88 6.39 -19.03
N ASP A 190 11.71 6.69 -18.01
CA ASP A 190 12.59 5.72 -17.35
C ASP A 190 11.80 4.62 -16.64
N PHE A 191 10.67 4.96 -16.03
CA PHE A 191 9.82 4.00 -15.33
C PHE A 191 9.32 2.87 -16.24
N LEU A 192 8.99 3.18 -17.50
CA LEU A 192 8.48 2.23 -18.48
C LEU A 192 9.53 1.72 -19.47
N GLN A 193 10.74 2.27 -19.45
CA GLN A 193 11.75 2.06 -20.48
C GLN A 193 12.07 0.57 -20.73
N TYR A 194 12.31 -0.17 -19.66
CA TYR A 194 12.68 -1.58 -19.79
C TYR A 194 11.56 -2.41 -20.43
N MET A 195 10.33 -2.25 -19.97
CA MET A 195 9.19 -3.01 -20.51
C MET A 195 8.94 -2.66 -21.97
N ARG A 196 9.02 -1.38 -22.33
CA ARG A 196 8.89 -0.94 -23.73
C ARG A 196 9.99 -1.55 -24.59
N ALA A 197 11.23 -1.54 -24.14
CA ALA A 197 12.35 -2.15 -24.86
C ALA A 197 12.19 -3.67 -24.99
N ALA A 198 11.75 -4.35 -23.93
CA ALA A 198 11.49 -5.79 -23.96
C ALA A 198 10.44 -6.16 -25.03
N TYR A 199 9.32 -5.48 -25.03
CA TYR A 199 8.26 -5.72 -26.03
C TYR A 199 8.70 -5.40 -27.46
N LEU A 200 9.44 -4.30 -27.67
CA LEU A 200 9.96 -3.96 -29.01
C LEU A 200 10.97 -4.98 -29.54
N ASN A 201 11.70 -5.66 -28.64
CA ASN A 201 12.62 -6.73 -29.01
C ASN A 201 12.00 -8.14 -29.01
N GLY A 202 10.68 -8.24 -28.85
CA GLY A 202 9.97 -9.54 -28.87
C GLY A 202 10.16 -10.38 -27.62
N ASP A 203 10.61 -9.81 -26.51
CA ASP A 203 10.72 -10.50 -25.21
C ASP A 203 9.34 -10.55 -24.54
N TYR A 204 8.52 -11.49 -25.01
CA TYR A 204 7.19 -11.74 -24.43
C TYR A 204 7.27 -12.88 -23.43
N ARG A 205 6.89 -12.60 -22.20
CA ARG A 205 6.89 -13.57 -21.11
C ARG A 205 5.51 -13.68 -20.50
N ASP A 206 5.19 -14.89 -20.01
CA ASP A 206 3.99 -15.13 -19.24
C ASP A 206 3.99 -14.30 -17.95
N TRP A 207 2.79 -14.02 -17.41
CA TRP A 207 2.61 -13.26 -16.18
C TRP A 207 3.49 -13.75 -15.03
N ASP A 208 3.53 -15.06 -14.81
CA ASP A 208 4.31 -15.62 -13.70
C ASP A 208 5.80 -15.26 -13.78
N LYS A 209 6.37 -15.26 -15.00
CA LYS A 209 7.77 -14.91 -15.22
C LYS A 209 8.04 -13.41 -14.93
N TRP A 210 7.08 -12.54 -15.26
CA TRP A 210 7.18 -11.12 -14.95
C TRP A 210 6.98 -10.84 -13.46
N ASN A 211 5.99 -11.48 -12.84
CA ASN A 211 5.57 -11.22 -11.47
C ASN A 211 6.52 -11.80 -10.41
N PHE A 212 7.01 -13.03 -10.61
CA PHE A 212 7.88 -13.69 -9.64
C PHE A 212 9.37 -13.44 -9.87
N GLY A 213 9.73 -12.80 -10.96
CA GLY A 213 11.11 -12.52 -11.32
C GLY A 213 11.84 -13.76 -11.84
N SER A 214 13.15 -13.59 -12.09
CA SER A 214 14.01 -14.65 -12.59
C SER A 214 15.46 -14.37 -12.24
N TYR A 215 16.20 -15.42 -11.87
CA TYR A 215 17.66 -15.34 -11.74
C TYR A 215 18.39 -15.30 -13.08
N LYS A 216 17.71 -15.71 -14.16
CA LYS A 216 18.30 -15.76 -15.50
C LYS A 216 18.08 -14.48 -16.30
N TYR A 217 16.94 -13.84 -16.11
CA TYR A 217 16.54 -12.65 -16.87
C TYR A 217 16.16 -11.54 -15.93
N TYR A 218 16.60 -10.35 -16.23
CA TYR A 218 16.12 -9.16 -15.49
C TYR A 218 14.60 -9.03 -15.64
N THR A 219 13.95 -8.71 -14.54
CA THR A 219 12.55 -8.29 -14.49
C THR A 219 12.47 -6.97 -13.73
N PRO A 220 11.73 -5.99 -14.22
CA PRO A 220 11.47 -4.77 -13.46
C PRO A 220 10.73 -5.10 -12.17
N ASP A 221 10.70 -4.16 -11.25
CA ASP A 221 10.00 -4.35 -10.00
C ASP A 221 8.45 -4.42 -10.19
N HIS A 222 7.78 -4.79 -9.12
CA HIS A 222 6.33 -4.99 -9.11
C HIS A 222 5.53 -3.70 -9.38
N TYR A 223 6.10 -2.51 -9.18
CA TYR A 223 5.46 -1.23 -9.50
C TYR A 223 5.23 -1.06 -10.99
N VAL A 224 6.27 -1.32 -11.79
CA VAL A 224 6.22 -1.18 -13.25
C VAL A 224 5.23 -2.18 -13.86
N ILE A 225 5.35 -3.44 -13.49
CA ILE A 225 4.51 -4.52 -14.01
C ILE A 225 3.06 -4.30 -13.60
N GLY A 226 2.84 -3.98 -12.34
CA GLY A 226 1.53 -3.70 -11.81
C GLY A 226 0.84 -2.51 -12.45
N TYR A 227 1.58 -1.42 -12.69
CA TYR A 227 1.07 -0.26 -13.41
C TYR A 227 0.58 -0.63 -14.81
N ILE A 228 1.41 -1.35 -15.58
CA ILE A 228 1.07 -1.75 -16.95
C ILE A 228 -0.18 -2.63 -16.98
N ILE A 229 -0.24 -3.66 -16.12
CA ILE A 229 -1.38 -4.56 -16.08
C ILE A 229 -2.66 -3.87 -15.63
N ASN A 230 -2.61 -3.11 -14.53
CA ASN A 230 -3.78 -2.42 -14.04
C ASN A 230 -4.31 -1.40 -15.08
N THR A 231 -3.40 -0.70 -15.77
CA THR A 231 -3.79 0.21 -16.86
C THR A 231 -4.45 -0.54 -18.00
N ALA A 232 -3.89 -1.68 -18.42
CA ALA A 232 -4.47 -2.51 -19.49
C ALA A 232 -5.85 -3.06 -19.09
N VAL A 233 -6.01 -3.54 -17.86
CA VAL A 233 -7.30 -4.05 -17.34
C VAL A 233 -8.34 -2.93 -17.31
N ARG A 234 -7.99 -1.73 -16.85
CA ARG A 234 -8.91 -0.59 -16.86
C ARG A 234 -9.34 -0.24 -18.30
N GLN A 235 -8.40 -0.13 -19.22
CA GLN A 235 -8.68 0.18 -20.61
C GLN A 235 -9.58 -0.87 -21.27
N ILE A 236 -9.36 -2.16 -21.01
CA ILE A 236 -10.22 -3.23 -21.52
C ILE A 236 -11.61 -3.15 -20.91
N SER A 237 -11.73 -2.92 -19.60
CA SER A 237 -13.03 -2.81 -18.94
C SER A 237 -13.81 -1.58 -19.38
N GLU A 238 -13.16 -0.44 -19.58
CA GLU A 238 -13.79 0.77 -20.12
C GLU A 238 -14.32 0.53 -21.53
N ASN A 239 -13.51 -0.05 -22.42
CA ASN A 239 -13.93 -0.39 -23.78
C ASN A 239 -15.06 -1.43 -23.83
N TYR A 240 -15.15 -2.33 -22.84
CA TYR A 240 -16.20 -3.34 -22.77
C TYR A 240 -17.52 -2.77 -22.24
N PHE A 241 -17.47 -1.90 -21.23
CA PHE A 241 -18.67 -1.33 -20.60
C PHE A 241 -19.14 -0.01 -21.25
N TYR A 242 -18.22 0.71 -21.89
CA TYR A 242 -18.48 1.97 -22.58
C TYR A 242 -17.85 1.94 -23.97
N PRO A 243 -18.39 1.10 -24.91
CA PRO A 243 -17.87 1.10 -26.29
C PRO A 243 -18.01 2.50 -26.85
N SER A 244 -16.91 3.08 -27.32
CA SER A 244 -16.93 4.30 -28.11
C SER A 244 -17.63 3.99 -29.46
N ASP A 245 -18.73 4.64 -29.72
CA ASP A 245 -19.43 4.61 -31.02
C ASP A 245 -18.52 5.00 -32.19
#